data_f846f6748c5a50cafda4b51dc21f6fd5
#
_entry.id   f846f6748c5a50cafda4b51dc21f6fd5
#
_cell.length_a   1.000
_cell.length_b   1.000
_cell.length_c   1.000
_cell.angle_alpha   90.00
_cell.angle_beta   90.00
_cell.angle_gamma   90.00
#
_symmetry.space_group_name_H-M   'P 1'
#
loop_
_entity.id
_entity.type
_entity.pdbx_description
1 polymer ?
#
loop_
_entity_poly.entity_id
_entity_poly.type
_entity_poly.pdbx_seq_one_letter_code
_entity_poly.pdbx_strand_id
1 'polypeptide(L)'
;MAQRSTEGARTFTAIVMTDATKLLDIVDASIDSILPDLIEIRHDIHAHPELGYNEKRTSKVIQDFLDESSIEYVSRLAKGTGVLAHLSGSAENAIGLRADIDALPIIEENEFDWKSTHDGCMHACGHDGHTTILLGAAKVLSIIAKEQELPNPVTFLFQPAEEGGAGGREMVRDGCLDGSVIGPPIKMMFGLHGWTQLPLNHVATRSGAMLAADIGVKVTIRGVGGHAAFPQVGRDPVLCAANVITSVQQLTSRNIDPLDSLVVSITQVHGGTTHNIIPDEVIISGTMRYLEPETGAMAKNRFKEIAESIALAHGCTAVIELKDGYPVTRNDPLAVEEFFRIAKQTIAEDRSLPFANPVMGGEDFSYYCQEVPSCFFALGLLPDGQETMPSLHQATFDFNDQAISTGIKMFCALAMQSIVL
;
A
#
# COMPACT_ATOMS: atom_id res chain seq x y z
N MET A 1 21.38 1.91 -55.25
CA MET A 1 20.09 1.67 -54.56
C MET A 1 20.34 1.46 -53.09
N ALA A 2 20.58 2.50 -52.33
CA ALA A 2 20.71 2.44 -50.86
C ALA A 2 20.72 3.84 -50.22
N GLN A 3 19.70 4.65 -50.44
CA GLN A 3 19.57 5.97 -49.80
C GLN A 3 18.12 6.38 -49.46
N ARG A 4 17.15 5.44 -49.41
CA ARG A 4 15.75 5.77 -49.12
C ARG A 4 15.22 5.24 -47.76
N SER A 5 16.05 4.62 -46.88
CA SER A 5 15.54 4.03 -45.64
C SER A 5 15.89 4.81 -44.35
N THR A 6 16.69 5.87 -44.42
CA THR A 6 17.12 6.63 -43.22
C THR A 6 16.35 7.93 -42.97
N GLU A 7 15.68 8.52 -43.96
CA GLU A 7 14.89 9.74 -43.76
C GLU A 7 13.50 9.46 -43.12
N GLY A 8 12.87 8.33 -43.46
CA GLY A 8 11.58 7.97 -42.88
C GLY A 8 11.62 7.68 -41.39
N ALA A 9 12.70 7.06 -40.90
CA ALA A 9 12.89 6.74 -39.47
C ALA A 9 13.17 8.00 -38.63
N ARG A 10 13.93 8.96 -39.16
CA ARG A 10 14.21 10.23 -38.46
C ARG A 10 12.99 11.12 -38.34
N THR A 11 12.13 11.17 -39.35
CA THR A 11 10.91 11.99 -39.34
C THR A 11 9.87 11.44 -38.38
N PHE A 12 9.71 10.09 -38.29
CA PHE A 12 8.76 9.46 -37.38
C PHE A 12 9.17 9.62 -35.91
N THR A 13 10.46 9.45 -35.59
CA THR A 13 10.99 9.64 -34.23
C THR A 13 10.89 11.11 -33.78
N ALA A 14 11.13 12.08 -34.67
CA ALA A 14 11.03 13.49 -34.36
C ALA A 14 9.57 13.98 -34.14
N ILE A 15 8.59 13.42 -34.88
CA ILE A 15 7.16 13.76 -34.72
C ILE A 15 6.63 13.19 -33.41
N VAL A 16 6.99 11.95 -33.06
CA VAL A 16 6.58 11.31 -31.78
C VAL A 16 7.19 12.05 -30.59
N MET A 17 8.46 12.50 -30.66
CA MET A 17 9.09 13.27 -29.58
C MET A 17 8.48 14.67 -29.40
N THR A 18 8.04 15.33 -30.46
CA THR A 18 7.38 16.67 -30.37
C THR A 18 5.99 16.58 -29.75
N ASP A 19 5.24 15.52 -29.98
CA ASP A 19 3.90 15.35 -29.40
C ASP A 19 3.99 14.98 -27.91
N ALA A 20 4.91 14.09 -27.52
CA ALA A 20 5.11 13.71 -26.10
C ALA A 20 5.59 14.89 -25.24
N THR A 21 6.50 15.72 -25.77
CA THR A 21 6.98 16.92 -25.06
C THR A 21 5.85 17.94 -24.85
N LYS A 22 5.05 18.22 -25.88
CA LYS A 22 3.89 19.11 -25.75
C LYS A 22 2.86 18.60 -24.74
N LEU A 23 2.66 17.30 -24.66
CA LEU A 23 1.74 16.70 -23.70
C LEU A 23 2.22 16.92 -22.27
N LEU A 24 3.53 16.73 -22.02
CA LEU A 24 4.12 16.99 -20.69
C LEU A 24 4.03 18.47 -20.32
N ASP A 25 4.23 19.39 -21.27
CA ASP A 25 4.07 20.82 -21.04
C ASP A 25 2.62 21.19 -20.65
N ILE A 26 1.62 20.55 -21.28
CA ILE A 26 0.19 20.74 -20.92
C ILE A 26 -0.08 20.18 -19.52
N VAL A 27 0.46 19.01 -19.19
CA VAL A 27 0.35 18.40 -17.86
C VAL A 27 0.95 19.32 -16.80
N ASP A 28 2.19 19.80 -17.01
CA ASP A 28 2.88 20.70 -16.08
C ASP A 28 2.11 22.01 -15.88
N ALA A 29 1.68 22.68 -16.95
CA ALA A 29 0.90 23.90 -16.85
C ALA A 29 -0.46 23.68 -16.15
N SER A 30 -1.09 22.53 -16.36
CA SER A 30 -2.34 22.18 -15.67
C SER A 30 -2.11 21.96 -14.20
N ILE A 31 -1.05 21.23 -13.82
CA ILE A 31 -0.66 21.02 -12.41
C ILE A 31 -0.42 22.36 -11.73
N ASP A 32 0.43 23.22 -12.31
CA ASP A 32 0.76 24.54 -11.73
C ASP A 32 -0.49 25.38 -11.45
N SER A 33 -1.52 25.27 -12.30
CA SER A 33 -2.76 26.04 -12.16
C SER A 33 -3.66 25.56 -11.03
N ILE A 34 -3.57 24.29 -10.60
CA ILE A 34 -4.46 23.69 -9.60
C ILE A 34 -3.73 23.31 -8.30
N LEU A 35 -2.40 23.35 -8.29
CA LEU A 35 -1.59 22.88 -7.16
C LEU A 35 -1.89 23.63 -5.84
N PRO A 36 -2.09 24.97 -5.84
CA PRO A 36 -2.44 25.65 -4.58
C PRO A 36 -3.74 25.13 -3.96
N ASP A 37 -4.78 24.95 -4.77
CA ASP A 37 -6.08 24.45 -4.31
C ASP A 37 -5.96 22.98 -3.81
N LEU A 38 -5.14 22.17 -4.48
CA LEU A 38 -4.88 20.79 -4.06
C LEU A 38 -4.15 20.71 -2.71
N ILE A 39 -3.18 21.60 -2.47
CA ILE A 39 -2.50 21.68 -1.17
C ILE A 39 -3.50 22.04 -0.06
N GLU A 40 -4.42 22.99 -0.31
CA GLU A 40 -5.49 23.31 0.64
C GLU A 40 -6.39 22.10 0.91
N ILE A 41 -6.74 21.33 -0.10
CA ILE A 41 -7.52 20.08 0.06
C ILE A 41 -6.74 19.06 0.90
N ARG A 42 -5.44 18.85 0.63
CA ARG A 42 -4.61 17.95 1.46
C ARG A 42 -4.60 18.39 2.93
N HIS A 43 -4.36 19.68 3.17
CA HIS A 43 -4.34 20.24 4.52
C HIS A 43 -5.70 20.09 5.22
N ASP A 44 -6.79 20.27 4.49
CA ASP A 44 -8.14 20.05 5.01
C ASP A 44 -8.42 18.58 5.36
N ILE A 45 -8.01 17.64 4.50
CA ILE A 45 -8.11 16.20 4.78
C ILE A 45 -7.25 15.84 5.98
N HIS A 46 -6.01 16.34 6.06
CA HIS A 46 -5.10 16.12 7.19
C HIS A 46 -5.67 16.61 8.52
N ALA A 47 -6.30 17.80 8.51
CA ALA A 47 -6.94 18.38 9.70
C ALA A 47 -8.18 17.61 10.18
N HIS A 48 -8.77 16.78 9.32
CA HIS A 48 -10.01 16.02 9.61
C HIS A 48 -9.85 14.53 9.32
N PRO A 49 -8.87 13.85 9.92
CA PRO A 49 -8.59 12.45 9.63
C PRO A 49 -9.72 11.53 10.11
N GLU A 50 -9.98 10.48 9.36
CA GLU A 50 -10.99 9.47 9.67
C GLU A 50 -10.39 8.06 9.57
N LEU A 51 -10.69 7.22 10.57
CA LEU A 51 -10.20 5.83 10.60
C LEU A 51 -10.93 4.97 9.55
N GLY A 52 -10.29 3.87 9.16
CA GLY A 52 -10.78 2.93 8.18
C GLY A 52 -12.24 2.53 8.33
N TYR A 53 -12.99 2.57 7.23
CA TYR A 53 -14.44 2.42 7.10
C TYR A 53 -15.28 3.51 7.78
N ASN A 54 -14.67 4.60 8.24
CA ASN A 54 -15.36 5.77 8.78
C ASN A 54 -15.07 7.05 7.98
N GLU A 55 -14.39 6.96 6.84
CA GLU A 55 -13.91 8.06 5.98
C GLU A 55 -15.06 8.76 5.22
N LYS A 56 -16.14 9.11 5.94
CA LYS A 56 -17.36 9.69 5.36
C LYS A 56 -17.14 11.10 4.84
N ARG A 57 -16.39 11.90 5.59
CA ARG A 57 -16.04 13.27 5.22
C ARG A 57 -15.04 13.27 4.06
N THR A 58 -14.00 12.48 4.16
CA THR A 58 -12.98 12.32 3.12
C THR A 58 -13.61 11.84 1.80
N SER A 59 -14.47 10.81 1.87
CA SER A 59 -15.24 10.35 0.72
C SER A 59 -16.14 11.45 0.14
N LYS A 60 -16.72 12.33 0.97
CA LYS A 60 -17.53 13.45 0.50
C LYS A 60 -16.68 14.54 -0.16
N VAL A 61 -15.51 14.88 0.38
CA VAL A 61 -14.56 15.81 -0.25
C VAL A 61 -14.16 15.30 -1.64
N ILE A 62 -13.86 14.01 -1.77
CA ILE A 62 -13.57 13.37 -3.06
C ILE A 62 -14.75 13.54 -4.04
N GLN A 63 -15.98 13.22 -3.61
CA GLN A 63 -17.17 13.33 -4.44
C GLN A 63 -17.42 14.77 -4.89
N ASP A 64 -17.30 15.75 -3.98
CA ASP A 64 -17.49 17.18 -4.29
C ASP A 64 -16.47 17.65 -5.32
N PHE A 65 -15.21 17.27 -5.19
CA PHE A 65 -14.16 17.60 -6.16
C PHE A 65 -14.42 16.97 -7.54
N LEU A 66 -14.91 15.72 -7.60
CA LEU A 66 -15.26 15.04 -8.83
C LEU A 66 -16.47 15.70 -9.51
N ASP A 67 -17.49 16.12 -8.74
CA ASP A 67 -18.66 16.86 -9.23
C ASP A 67 -18.23 18.21 -9.85
N GLU A 68 -17.40 18.99 -9.15
CA GLU A 68 -16.85 20.27 -9.66
C GLU A 68 -15.98 20.07 -10.90
N SER A 69 -15.33 18.93 -11.03
CA SER A 69 -14.51 18.56 -12.17
C SER A 69 -15.32 17.97 -13.32
N SER A 70 -16.62 17.70 -13.13
CA SER A 70 -17.53 17.02 -14.06
C SER A 70 -17.00 15.63 -14.46
N ILE A 71 -16.49 14.87 -13.49
CA ILE A 71 -16.01 13.50 -13.64
C ILE A 71 -17.08 12.54 -13.12
N GLU A 72 -17.46 11.56 -13.92
CA GLU A 72 -18.42 10.53 -13.52
C GLU A 72 -17.83 9.63 -12.44
N TYR A 73 -18.63 9.30 -11.41
CA TYR A 73 -18.21 8.42 -10.33
C TYR A 73 -19.36 7.59 -9.73
N VAL A 74 -18.97 6.52 -9.05
CA VAL A 74 -19.82 5.72 -8.16
C VAL A 74 -19.21 5.72 -6.78
N SER A 75 -20.00 5.99 -5.76
CA SER A 75 -19.60 6.01 -4.35
C SER A 75 -20.23 4.87 -3.56
N ARG A 76 -19.87 4.76 -2.28
CA ARG A 76 -20.34 3.75 -1.32
C ARG A 76 -19.85 2.33 -1.56
N LEU A 77 -18.73 2.16 -2.26
CA LEU A 77 -18.02 0.88 -2.33
C LEU A 77 -17.30 0.59 -1.02
N ALA A 78 -16.77 -0.62 -0.89
CA ALA A 78 -15.98 -1.08 0.25
C ALA A 78 -16.62 -0.67 1.59
N LYS A 79 -17.82 -1.17 1.84
CA LYS A 79 -18.64 -0.90 3.05
C LYS A 79 -19.12 0.54 3.22
N GLY A 80 -19.01 1.38 2.20
CA GLY A 80 -19.74 2.65 2.14
C GLY A 80 -18.92 3.91 2.01
N THR A 81 -17.59 3.86 2.01
CA THR A 81 -16.73 5.04 1.92
C THR A 81 -15.83 5.07 0.67
N GLY A 82 -15.68 3.95 -0.04
CA GLY A 82 -14.95 3.88 -1.30
C GLY A 82 -15.62 4.63 -2.44
N VAL A 83 -14.81 5.23 -3.31
CA VAL A 83 -15.26 5.96 -4.52
C VAL A 83 -14.50 5.45 -5.73
N LEU A 84 -15.22 5.25 -6.83
CA LEU A 84 -14.68 4.85 -8.13
C LEU A 84 -15.07 5.92 -9.16
N ALA A 85 -14.11 6.56 -9.81
CA ALA A 85 -14.36 7.55 -10.84
C ALA A 85 -13.79 7.11 -12.19
N HIS A 86 -14.30 7.67 -13.28
CA HIS A 86 -13.94 7.22 -14.62
C HIS A 86 -13.84 8.36 -15.62
N LEU A 87 -12.84 8.27 -16.51
CA LEU A 87 -12.72 9.05 -17.73
C LEU A 87 -12.62 8.11 -18.94
N SER A 88 -13.38 8.41 -19.98
CA SER A 88 -13.38 7.63 -21.23
C SER A 88 -12.08 7.83 -22.02
N GLY A 89 -11.75 6.85 -22.85
CA GLY A 89 -10.62 6.89 -23.78
C GLY A 89 -10.85 5.96 -24.96
N SER A 90 -9.90 5.93 -25.90
CA SER A 90 -10.04 5.18 -27.16
C SER A 90 -9.74 3.68 -27.06
N ALA A 91 -8.95 3.25 -26.07
CA ALA A 91 -8.65 1.83 -25.87
C ALA A 91 -9.86 1.05 -25.29
N GLU A 92 -9.88 -0.26 -25.50
CA GLU A 92 -10.95 -1.14 -25.04
C GLU A 92 -10.97 -1.33 -23.52
N ASN A 93 -9.80 -1.30 -22.88
CA ASN A 93 -9.64 -1.56 -21.45
C ASN A 93 -9.00 -0.35 -20.73
N ALA A 94 -9.34 -0.18 -19.46
CA ALA A 94 -8.88 0.93 -18.65
C ALA A 94 -7.50 0.72 -18.02
N ILE A 95 -6.86 1.84 -17.65
CA ILE A 95 -5.78 1.90 -16.68
C ILE A 95 -6.40 2.27 -15.33
N GLY A 96 -6.07 1.49 -14.28
CA GLY A 96 -6.46 1.79 -12.91
C GLY A 96 -5.39 2.60 -12.19
N LEU A 97 -5.82 3.65 -11.47
CA LEU A 97 -4.98 4.45 -10.58
C LEU A 97 -5.58 4.43 -9.18
N ARG A 98 -4.80 4.12 -8.14
CA ARG A 98 -5.30 3.96 -6.77
C ARG A 98 -4.65 4.91 -5.79
N ALA A 99 -5.45 5.44 -4.89
CA ALA A 99 -5.02 6.03 -3.62
C ALA A 99 -5.84 5.45 -2.47
N ASP A 100 -5.20 5.21 -1.33
CA ASP A 100 -5.82 4.99 -0.03
C ASP A 100 -6.31 6.32 0.54
N ILE A 101 -7.27 6.28 1.50
CA ILE A 101 -7.91 7.49 2.03
C ILE A 101 -8.09 7.52 3.55
N ASP A 102 -7.71 6.45 4.27
CA ASP A 102 -7.90 6.33 5.70
C ASP A 102 -6.74 6.89 6.53
N ALA A 103 -6.99 7.10 7.82
CA ALA A 103 -6.04 7.60 8.80
C ALA A 103 -5.79 6.58 9.91
N LEU A 104 -4.85 6.88 10.80
CA LEU A 104 -4.37 6.03 11.88
C LEU A 104 -4.80 6.53 13.27
N PRO A 105 -4.97 5.62 14.25
CA PRO A 105 -5.27 5.97 15.64
C PRO A 105 -4.01 6.45 16.39
N ILE A 106 -3.46 7.59 15.97
CA ILE A 106 -2.24 8.21 16.51
C ILE A 106 -2.57 9.63 16.99
N ILE A 107 -2.02 10.03 18.14
CA ILE A 107 -2.09 11.41 18.64
C ILE A 107 -1.02 12.20 17.92
N GLU A 108 -1.42 13.21 17.17
CA GLU A 108 -0.50 14.06 16.43
C GLU A 108 0.22 15.06 17.36
N GLU A 109 1.54 15.18 17.19
CA GLU A 109 2.42 16.07 17.96
C GLU A 109 2.91 17.30 17.17
N ASN A 110 2.52 17.44 15.90
CA ASN A 110 2.87 18.61 15.09
C ASN A 110 2.20 19.90 15.61
N GLU A 111 2.74 21.06 15.18
CA GLU A 111 2.24 22.39 15.61
C GLU A 111 1.90 23.31 14.41
N PHE A 112 1.80 22.79 13.18
CA PHE A 112 1.38 23.57 12.02
C PHE A 112 -0.16 23.79 11.99
N ASP A 113 -0.62 24.71 11.16
CA ASP A 113 -2.01 25.18 11.13
C ASP A 113 -3.01 24.09 10.67
N TRP A 114 -2.56 23.12 9.88
CA TRP A 114 -3.38 22.00 9.37
C TRP A 114 -3.28 20.71 10.20
N LYS A 115 -2.74 20.79 11.40
CA LYS A 115 -2.73 19.69 12.36
C LYS A 115 -4.12 19.09 12.57
N SER A 116 -4.19 17.79 12.82
CA SER A 116 -5.43 17.08 13.14
C SER A 116 -6.23 17.79 14.24
N THR A 117 -7.51 18.00 13.95
CA THR A 117 -8.50 18.50 14.93
C THR A 117 -9.22 17.37 15.67
N HIS A 118 -8.89 16.10 15.36
CA HIS A 118 -9.48 14.91 15.94
C HIS A 118 -8.49 14.23 16.89
N ASP A 119 -8.75 14.32 18.22
CA ASP A 119 -7.91 13.66 19.21
C ASP A 119 -7.76 12.16 18.94
N GLY A 120 -6.51 11.71 18.89
CA GLY A 120 -6.18 10.30 18.71
C GLY A 120 -6.35 9.77 17.27
N CYS A 121 -6.46 10.66 16.29
CA CYS A 121 -6.51 10.30 14.88
C CYS A 121 -5.60 11.22 14.06
N MET A 122 -4.82 10.69 13.13
CA MET A 122 -3.85 11.42 12.32
C MET A 122 -3.59 10.73 10.99
N HIS A 123 -3.40 11.49 9.91
CA HIS A 123 -2.83 10.98 8.66
C HIS A 123 -1.31 10.78 8.78
N ALA A 124 -0.90 9.75 9.55
CA ALA A 124 0.51 9.45 9.80
C ALA A 124 1.15 8.52 8.75
N CYS A 125 0.40 8.13 7.70
CA CYS A 125 0.91 7.32 6.58
C CYS A 125 0.93 8.07 5.23
N GLY A 126 0.37 9.30 5.18
CA GLY A 126 0.40 10.14 3.98
C GLY A 126 -0.74 9.91 2.99
N HIS A 127 -1.81 9.22 3.42
CA HIS A 127 -2.97 8.93 2.57
C HIS A 127 -3.73 10.20 2.15
N ASP A 128 -3.64 11.28 2.93
CA ASP A 128 -4.08 12.63 2.55
C ASP A 128 -3.34 13.13 1.31
N GLY A 129 -2.02 12.93 1.24
CA GLY A 129 -1.20 13.23 0.07
C GLY A 129 -1.52 12.33 -1.12
N HIS A 130 -1.71 11.02 -0.90
CA HIS A 130 -2.07 10.07 -1.96
C HIS A 130 -3.44 10.40 -2.56
N THR A 131 -4.45 10.67 -1.72
CA THR A 131 -5.78 11.11 -2.12
C THR A 131 -5.70 12.36 -2.99
N THR A 132 -4.94 13.36 -2.54
CA THR A 132 -4.76 14.64 -3.24
C THR A 132 -4.07 14.46 -4.60
N ILE A 133 -3.05 13.61 -4.68
CA ILE A 133 -2.38 13.27 -5.93
C ILE A 133 -3.36 12.64 -6.92
N LEU A 134 -4.20 11.72 -6.47
CA LEU A 134 -5.17 11.06 -7.35
C LEU A 134 -6.28 12.02 -7.82
N LEU A 135 -6.76 12.91 -6.95
CA LEU A 135 -7.68 14.01 -7.31
C LEU A 135 -7.05 14.94 -8.37
N GLY A 136 -5.79 15.33 -8.16
CA GLY A 136 -5.04 16.15 -9.11
C GLY A 136 -4.88 15.47 -10.47
N ALA A 137 -4.54 14.18 -10.48
CA ALA A 137 -4.43 13.40 -11.72
C ALA A 137 -5.79 13.33 -12.45
N ALA A 138 -6.88 13.08 -11.74
CA ALA A 138 -8.22 13.05 -12.30
C ALA A 138 -8.59 14.41 -12.92
N LYS A 139 -8.28 15.52 -12.23
CA LYS A 139 -8.53 16.87 -12.74
C LYS A 139 -7.73 17.19 -14.00
N VAL A 140 -6.41 16.96 -13.98
CA VAL A 140 -5.52 17.20 -15.13
C VAL A 140 -5.98 16.39 -16.33
N LEU A 141 -6.24 15.08 -16.15
CA LEU A 141 -6.73 14.23 -17.25
C LEU A 141 -8.11 14.66 -17.76
N SER A 142 -9.00 15.18 -16.88
CA SER A 142 -10.29 15.72 -17.32
C SER A 142 -10.16 17.00 -18.15
N ILE A 143 -9.15 17.83 -17.87
CA ILE A 143 -8.83 19.02 -18.69
C ILE A 143 -8.36 18.57 -20.08
N ILE A 144 -7.43 17.62 -20.13
CA ILE A 144 -6.90 17.08 -21.38
C ILE A 144 -8.00 16.40 -22.20
N ALA A 145 -8.89 15.63 -21.55
CA ALA A 145 -9.99 14.92 -22.20
C ALA A 145 -11.00 15.85 -22.89
N LYS A 146 -11.07 17.13 -22.53
CA LYS A 146 -11.92 18.13 -23.19
C LYS A 146 -11.34 18.61 -24.52
N GLU A 147 -10.02 18.50 -24.70
CA GLU A 147 -9.31 18.98 -25.89
C GLU A 147 -8.94 17.85 -26.85
N GLN A 148 -8.70 16.65 -26.32
CA GLN A 148 -8.34 15.48 -27.11
C GLN A 148 -8.81 14.18 -26.43
N GLU A 149 -9.12 13.16 -27.21
CA GLU A 149 -9.45 11.83 -26.68
C GLU A 149 -8.26 11.20 -25.94
N LEU A 150 -8.49 10.68 -24.74
CA LEU A 150 -7.46 9.96 -24.00
C LEU A 150 -7.11 8.63 -24.70
N PRO A 151 -5.84 8.22 -24.75
CA PRO A 151 -5.47 6.95 -25.39
C PRO A 151 -5.99 5.74 -24.63
N ASN A 152 -6.14 5.85 -23.31
CA ASN A 152 -6.76 4.81 -22.47
C ASN A 152 -7.93 5.41 -21.68
N PRO A 153 -9.01 4.65 -21.47
CA PRO A 153 -9.93 4.93 -20.37
C PRO A 153 -9.18 4.84 -19.03
N VAL A 154 -9.55 5.69 -18.09
CA VAL A 154 -8.88 5.74 -16.77
C VAL A 154 -9.91 5.56 -15.67
N THR A 155 -9.66 4.60 -14.77
CA THR A 155 -10.46 4.39 -13.57
C THR A 155 -9.65 4.78 -12.35
N PHE A 156 -10.19 5.71 -11.54
CA PHE A 156 -9.59 6.22 -10.32
C PHE A 156 -10.24 5.54 -9.13
N LEU A 157 -9.42 4.87 -8.29
CA LEU A 157 -9.87 4.13 -7.13
C LEU A 157 -9.45 4.87 -5.85
N PHE A 158 -10.41 5.49 -5.17
CA PHE A 158 -10.22 6.06 -3.84
C PHE A 158 -10.65 5.01 -2.83
N GLN A 159 -9.68 4.33 -2.27
CA GLN A 159 -9.86 3.11 -1.50
C GLN A 159 -9.81 3.38 0.01
N PRO A 160 -10.84 3.02 0.79
CA PRO A 160 -10.83 3.14 2.23
C PRO A 160 -10.06 2.01 2.92
N ALA A 161 -9.79 2.19 4.22
CA ALA A 161 -9.40 1.16 5.17
C ALA A 161 -8.20 0.30 4.74
N GLU A 162 -7.13 0.94 4.26
CA GLU A 162 -5.86 0.26 4.00
C GLU A 162 -5.25 -0.24 5.31
N GLU A 163 -5.27 0.55 6.38
CA GLU A 163 -4.65 0.32 7.68
C GLU A 163 -5.37 -0.79 8.48
N GLY A 164 -5.17 -2.05 8.04
CA GLY A 164 -5.70 -3.26 8.70
C GLY A 164 -7.14 -3.62 8.36
N GLY A 165 -7.85 -2.83 7.54
CA GLY A 165 -9.24 -3.07 7.17
C GLY A 165 -9.43 -3.93 5.93
N ALA A 166 -8.41 -4.08 5.08
CA ALA A 166 -8.46 -4.75 3.78
C ALA A 166 -9.51 -4.13 2.83
N GLY A 167 -9.52 -2.80 2.74
CA GLY A 167 -10.40 -2.06 1.84
C GLY A 167 -10.19 -2.41 0.37
N GLY A 168 -8.94 -2.68 -0.04
CA GLY A 168 -8.62 -3.16 -1.39
C GLY A 168 -9.35 -4.45 -1.73
N ARG A 169 -9.41 -5.42 -0.79
CA ARG A 169 -10.19 -6.65 -0.97
C ARG A 169 -11.69 -6.36 -1.13
N GLU A 170 -12.24 -5.46 -0.35
CA GLU A 170 -13.66 -5.12 -0.45
C GLU A 170 -13.95 -4.36 -1.76
N MET A 171 -13.05 -3.48 -2.23
CA MET A 171 -13.16 -2.83 -3.55
C MET A 171 -13.19 -3.87 -4.70
N VAL A 172 -12.29 -4.86 -4.64
CA VAL A 172 -12.27 -5.97 -5.63
C VAL A 172 -13.58 -6.76 -5.58
N ARG A 173 -14.07 -7.09 -4.38
CA ARG A 173 -15.37 -7.79 -4.22
C ARG A 173 -16.56 -7.03 -4.77
N ASP A 174 -16.51 -5.71 -4.69
CA ASP A 174 -17.56 -4.83 -5.22
C ASP A 174 -17.46 -4.65 -6.75
N GLY A 175 -16.47 -5.26 -7.42
CA GLY A 175 -16.35 -5.27 -8.89
C GLY A 175 -15.62 -4.06 -9.46
N CYS A 176 -14.68 -3.45 -8.72
CA CYS A 176 -13.96 -2.27 -9.18
C CYS A 176 -13.05 -2.51 -10.39
N LEU A 177 -12.72 -3.78 -10.70
CA LEU A 177 -11.76 -4.13 -11.74
C LEU A 177 -12.40 -4.61 -13.05
N ASP A 178 -13.59 -5.19 -13.00
CA ASP A 178 -14.19 -5.95 -14.10
C ASP A 178 -15.13 -5.12 -15.00
N GLY A 179 -15.27 -3.82 -14.73
CA GLY A 179 -16.15 -2.92 -15.46
C GLY A 179 -17.64 -3.05 -15.11
N SER A 180 -17.99 -3.82 -14.07
CA SER A 180 -19.39 -4.00 -13.66
C SER A 180 -19.95 -2.78 -12.91
N VAL A 181 -19.10 -1.92 -12.36
CA VAL A 181 -19.49 -0.74 -11.58
C VAL A 181 -19.45 0.51 -12.46
N ILE A 182 -18.33 0.82 -13.10
CA ILE A 182 -18.13 1.98 -13.97
C ILE A 182 -16.97 1.74 -14.93
N GLY A 183 -17.08 2.25 -16.16
CA GLY A 183 -16.05 2.15 -17.18
C GLY A 183 -15.81 0.72 -17.68
N PRO A 184 -14.83 0.51 -18.56
CA PRO A 184 -14.42 -0.81 -19.02
C PRO A 184 -13.51 -1.52 -17.99
N PRO A 185 -13.29 -2.84 -18.16
CA PRO A 185 -12.37 -3.59 -17.30
C PRO A 185 -10.97 -2.98 -17.26
N ILE A 186 -10.33 -3.04 -16.09
CA ILE A 186 -8.96 -2.57 -15.89
C ILE A 186 -7.98 -3.64 -16.37
N LYS A 187 -7.07 -3.27 -17.29
CA LYS A 187 -6.03 -4.18 -17.81
C LYS A 187 -4.71 -4.10 -17.06
N MET A 188 -4.43 -2.95 -16.44
CA MET A 188 -3.21 -2.70 -15.68
C MET A 188 -3.49 -1.64 -14.61
N MET A 189 -2.87 -1.81 -13.43
CA MET A 189 -3.14 -0.95 -12.30
C MET A 189 -1.86 -0.38 -11.70
N PHE A 190 -1.92 0.89 -11.28
CA PHE A 190 -0.83 1.58 -10.61
C PHE A 190 -1.31 2.16 -9.28
N GLY A 191 -0.46 2.02 -8.26
CA GLY A 191 -0.61 2.67 -6.96
C GLY A 191 0.70 3.27 -6.53
N LEU A 192 0.66 4.34 -5.73
CA LEU A 192 1.85 4.94 -5.14
C LEU A 192 1.75 5.01 -3.62
N HIS A 193 2.90 5.11 -2.98
CA HIS A 193 3.00 5.41 -1.56
C HIS A 193 4.14 6.40 -1.30
N GLY A 194 3.92 7.38 -0.43
CA GLY A 194 4.94 8.30 0.04
C GLY A 194 6.06 7.58 0.80
N TRP A 195 7.33 7.87 0.48
CA TRP A 195 8.48 7.15 1.04
C TRP A 195 9.49 8.11 1.67
N THR A 196 9.60 8.08 2.98
CA THR A 196 10.39 9.04 3.77
C THR A 196 11.91 8.86 3.65
N GLN A 197 12.39 7.73 3.10
CA GLN A 197 13.82 7.46 2.87
C GLN A 197 14.23 7.67 1.40
N LEU A 198 13.28 7.98 0.52
CA LEU A 198 13.56 8.27 -0.89
C LEU A 198 13.65 9.78 -1.08
N PRO A 199 14.68 10.30 -1.77
CA PRO A 199 14.79 11.73 -2.03
C PRO A 199 13.55 12.31 -2.71
N LEU A 200 13.21 13.54 -2.38
CA LEU A 200 12.05 14.26 -2.91
C LEU A 200 11.99 14.20 -4.44
N ASN A 201 10.81 13.99 -4.98
CA ASN A 201 10.57 13.91 -6.42
C ASN A 201 11.30 12.76 -7.15
N HIS A 202 11.79 11.76 -6.42
CA HIS A 202 12.21 10.49 -6.99
C HIS A 202 11.07 9.48 -6.93
N VAL A 203 11.08 8.53 -7.84
CA VAL A 203 10.19 7.37 -7.76
C VAL A 203 11.01 6.09 -7.77
N ALA A 204 10.52 5.06 -7.10
CA ALA A 204 11.21 3.78 -7.07
C ALA A 204 10.22 2.62 -7.06
N THR A 205 10.55 1.57 -7.80
CA THR A 205 9.78 0.32 -7.79
C THR A 205 10.68 -0.86 -8.11
N ARG A 206 10.15 -2.08 -8.03
CA ARG A 206 10.82 -3.32 -8.41
C ARG A 206 9.83 -4.35 -8.91
N SER A 207 10.28 -5.24 -9.78
CA SER A 207 9.54 -6.42 -10.18
C SER A 207 9.55 -7.48 -9.08
N GLY A 208 8.48 -8.27 -8.98
CA GLY A 208 8.31 -9.29 -7.96
C GLY A 208 7.85 -8.72 -6.61
N ALA A 209 8.16 -9.40 -5.52
CA ALA A 209 7.75 -8.98 -4.19
C ALA A 209 8.32 -7.61 -3.83
N MET A 210 7.46 -6.65 -3.47
CA MET A 210 7.83 -5.32 -3.00
C MET A 210 7.52 -5.15 -1.50
N LEU A 211 6.31 -5.57 -1.07
CA LEU A 211 5.91 -5.58 0.35
C LEU A 211 5.44 -6.98 0.76
N ALA A 212 5.59 -7.29 2.04
CA ALA A 212 5.36 -8.62 2.59
C ALA A 212 3.87 -8.91 2.82
N ALA A 213 3.54 -10.19 2.74
CA ALA A 213 2.34 -10.70 3.37
C ALA A 213 2.51 -10.78 4.88
N ASP A 214 1.40 -10.72 5.62
CA ASP A 214 1.38 -10.90 7.06
C ASP A 214 0.42 -11.98 7.53
N ILE A 215 0.75 -12.57 8.68
CA ILE A 215 -0.08 -13.55 9.39
C ILE A 215 -0.13 -13.15 10.85
N GLY A 216 -1.31 -12.90 11.37
CA GLY A 216 -1.53 -12.78 12.82
C GLY A 216 -1.41 -14.14 13.49
N VAL A 217 -0.66 -14.19 14.57
CA VAL A 217 -0.42 -15.40 15.37
C VAL A 217 -1.01 -15.22 16.74
N LYS A 218 -1.81 -16.22 17.19
CA LYS A 218 -2.23 -16.35 18.59
C LYS A 218 -2.16 -17.81 19.02
N VAL A 219 -1.52 -18.06 20.14
CA VAL A 219 -1.42 -19.41 20.73
C VAL A 219 -1.94 -19.35 22.16
N THR A 220 -2.95 -20.14 22.45
CA THR A 220 -3.48 -20.34 23.80
C THR A 220 -2.93 -21.66 24.34
N ILE A 221 -2.05 -21.57 25.33
CA ILE A 221 -1.40 -22.72 25.98
C ILE A 221 -2.14 -22.99 27.28
N ARG A 222 -2.69 -24.21 27.42
CA ARG A 222 -3.40 -24.66 28.63
C ARG A 222 -2.63 -25.75 29.34
N GLY A 223 -2.42 -25.55 30.64
CA GLY A 223 -1.79 -26.47 31.54
C GLY A 223 -2.70 -26.86 32.70
N VAL A 224 -2.11 -27.06 33.84
CA VAL A 224 -2.80 -27.28 35.14
C VAL A 224 -2.10 -26.40 36.16
N GLY A 225 -2.78 -25.35 36.60
CA GLY A 225 -2.28 -24.39 37.57
C GLY A 225 -2.18 -24.96 38.97
N GLY A 226 -1.56 -24.19 39.88
CA GLY A 226 -1.41 -24.61 41.26
C GLY A 226 -0.46 -23.73 42.06
N HIS A 227 -0.17 -24.17 43.27
CA HIS A 227 0.74 -23.45 44.15
C HIS A 227 2.19 -23.55 43.63
N ALA A 228 2.87 -22.45 43.44
CA ALA A 228 4.22 -22.41 42.86
C ALA A 228 5.28 -23.21 43.64
N ALA A 229 5.05 -23.47 44.91
CA ALA A 229 5.94 -24.33 45.72
C ALA A 229 5.73 -25.84 45.51
N PHE A 230 4.67 -26.24 44.79
CA PHE A 230 4.35 -27.66 44.51
C PHE A 230 4.17 -27.91 42.99
N PRO A 231 5.18 -27.57 42.15
CA PRO A 231 5.05 -27.62 40.67
C PRO A 231 4.82 -29.02 40.13
N GLN A 232 5.18 -30.07 40.89
CA GLN A 232 5.03 -31.46 40.47
C GLN A 232 3.57 -31.95 40.37
N VAL A 233 2.60 -31.21 40.93
CA VAL A 233 1.17 -31.55 40.82
C VAL A 233 0.47 -30.84 39.65
N GLY A 234 1.16 -29.91 39.02
CA GLY A 234 0.64 -29.10 37.90
C GLY A 234 1.25 -29.44 36.53
N ARG A 235 0.90 -28.63 35.55
CA ARG A 235 1.51 -28.57 34.22
C ARG A 235 1.68 -27.09 33.91
N ASP A 236 2.93 -26.61 33.96
CA ASP A 236 3.23 -25.18 33.92
C ASP A 236 3.14 -24.61 32.47
N PRO A 237 2.09 -23.83 32.14
CA PRO A 237 1.96 -23.24 30.83
C PRO A 237 2.90 -22.05 30.61
N VAL A 238 3.45 -21.42 31.66
CA VAL A 238 4.42 -20.32 31.56
C VAL A 238 5.74 -20.83 31.02
N LEU A 239 6.25 -21.93 31.61
CA LEU A 239 7.45 -22.59 31.11
C LEU A 239 7.26 -23.14 29.71
N CYS A 240 6.09 -23.71 29.42
CA CYS A 240 5.73 -24.16 28.06
C CYS A 240 5.76 -23.00 27.05
N ALA A 241 5.14 -21.87 27.37
CA ALA A 241 5.12 -20.69 26.51
C ALA A 241 6.53 -20.18 26.18
N ALA A 242 7.40 -20.10 27.16
CA ALA A 242 8.80 -19.72 26.98
C ALA A 242 9.53 -20.65 25.99
N ASN A 243 9.29 -21.94 26.05
CA ASN A 243 9.87 -22.91 25.12
C ASN A 243 9.24 -22.84 23.74
N VAL A 244 7.94 -22.57 23.61
CA VAL A 244 7.30 -22.32 22.31
C VAL A 244 7.95 -21.09 21.65
N ILE A 245 8.05 -19.95 22.37
CA ILE A 245 8.63 -18.69 21.86
C ILE A 245 10.05 -18.91 21.33
N THR A 246 10.89 -19.60 22.07
CA THR A 246 12.27 -19.86 21.65
C THR A 246 12.33 -20.87 20.50
N SER A 247 11.49 -21.90 20.50
CA SER A 247 11.55 -22.97 19.51
C SER A 247 11.01 -22.52 18.14
N VAL A 248 10.02 -21.62 18.09
CA VAL A 248 9.51 -21.12 16.80
C VAL A 248 10.54 -20.26 16.04
N GLN A 249 11.58 -19.75 16.72
CA GLN A 249 12.68 -19.02 16.06
C GLN A 249 13.51 -19.91 15.11
N GLN A 250 13.43 -21.24 15.24
CA GLN A 250 14.07 -22.16 14.29
C GLN A 250 13.45 -22.06 12.89
N LEU A 251 12.24 -21.52 12.75
CA LEU A 251 11.60 -21.30 11.43
C LEU A 251 12.51 -20.47 10.55
N THR A 252 12.93 -19.31 11.02
CA THR A 252 13.79 -18.38 10.26
C THR A 252 15.22 -18.87 10.10
N SER A 253 15.73 -19.67 11.06
CA SER A 253 17.15 -20.03 11.10
C SER A 253 17.45 -21.43 10.54
N ARG A 254 16.46 -22.34 10.43
CA ARG A 254 16.68 -23.75 10.12
C ARG A 254 15.65 -24.39 9.16
N ASN A 255 14.54 -23.70 8.84
CA ASN A 255 13.46 -24.29 8.04
C ASN A 255 13.25 -23.63 6.68
N ILE A 256 13.69 -22.38 6.49
CA ILE A 256 13.61 -21.69 5.20
C ILE A 256 14.97 -21.65 4.50
N ASP A 257 14.95 -21.44 3.18
CA ASP A 257 16.15 -21.16 2.41
C ASP A 257 16.83 -19.90 2.98
N PRO A 258 18.16 -19.89 3.21
CA PRO A 258 18.87 -18.72 3.71
C PRO A 258 18.73 -17.45 2.84
N LEU A 259 18.33 -17.59 1.58
CA LEU A 259 18.07 -16.48 0.66
C LEU A 259 16.62 -15.99 0.69
N ASP A 260 15.71 -16.73 1.34
CA ASP A 260 14.34 -16.33 1.55
C ASP A 260 14.17 -15.45 2.78
N SER A 261 13.06 -14.70 2.81
CA SER A 261 12.74 -13.81 3.92
C SER A 261 11.51 -14.29 4.70
N LEU A 262 11.72 -14.52 5.99
CA LEU A 262 10.66 -14.79 6.96
C LEU A 262 10.94 -14.04 8.26
N VAL A 263 9.95 -13.28 8.74
CA VAL A 263 9.95 -12.71 10.09
C VAL A 263 8.98 -13.49 10.96
N VAL A 264 9.41 -13.85 12.19
CA VAL A 264 8.55 -14.44 13.23
C VAL A 264 8.76 -13.64 14.51
N SER A 265 7.77 -12.86 14.91
CA SER A 265 7.82 -12.00 16.09
C SER A 265 6.68 -12.35 17.03
N ILE A 266 7.01 -12.82 18.24
CA ILE A 266 6.04 -12.91 19.34
C ILE A 266 6.14 -11.59 20.12
N THR A 267 5.06 -10.85 20.16
CA THR A 267 5.03 -9.47 20.67
C THR A 267 4.25 -9.31 21.97
N GLN A 268 3.46 -10.33 22.35
CA GLN A 268 2.63 -10.30 23.54
C GLN A 268 2.68 -11.65 24.27
N VAL A 269 2.74 -11.60 25.62
CA VAL A 269 2.63 -12.76 26.51
C VAL A 269 1.72 -12.37 27.67
N HIS A 270 0.62 -13.08 27.83
CA HIS A 270 -0.36 -12.82 28.89
C HIS A 270 -0.62 -14.08 29.69
N GLY A 271 -0.40 -14.03 31.01
CA GLY A 271 -0.67 -15.14 31.90
C GLY A 271 -0.21 -14.85 33.32
N GLY A 272 -0.91 -15.48 34.28
CA GLY A 272 -0.62 -15.31 35.71
C GLY A 272 -1.23 -14.05 36.32
N THR A 273 -1.49 -14.06 37.61
CA THR A 273 -2.08 -12.95 38.39
C THR A 273 -1.27 -12.61 39.63
N THR A 274 -0.50 -13.54 40.14
CA THR A 274 0.31 -13.37 41.36
C THR A 274 1.56 -14.27 41.32
N HIS A 275 2.61 -13.89 42.07
CA HIS A 275 3.93 -14.52 42.03
C HIS A 275 3.99 -15.96 42.60
N ASN A 276 3.00 -16.37 43.35
CA ASN A 276 2.99 -17.69 44.04
C ASN A 276 1.96 -18.67 43.47
N ILE A 277 1.34 -18.37 42.31
CA ILE A 277 0.38 -19.23 41.60
C ILE A 277 0.86 -19.48 40.18
N ILE A 278 0.98 -20.73 39.77
CA ILE A 278 1.11 -21.14 38.37
C ILE A 278 -0.27 -21.05 37.76
N PRO A 279 -0.47 -20.29 36.65
CA PRO A 279 -1.77 -20.13 35.99
C PRO A 279 -2.19 -21.41 35.26
N ASP A 280 -3.49 -21.52 34.94
CA ASP A 280 -4.00 -22.59 34.08
C ASP A 280 -3.74 -22.35 32.59
N GLU A 281 -3.57 -21.09 32.20
CA GLU A 281 -3.46 -20.67 30.80
C GLU A 281 -2.46 -19.54 30.61
N VAL A 282 -1.75 -19.58 29.46
CA VAL A 282 -0.94 -18.49 28.95
C VAL A 282 -1.32 -18.26 27.47
N ILE A 283 -1.50 -17.01 27.07
CA ILE A 283 -1.73 -16.59 25.68
C ILE A 283 -0.49 -15.87 25.18
N ILE A 284 0.04 -16.30 24.04
CA ILE A 284 1.08 -15.59 23.31
C ILE A 284 0.52 -15.13 21.97
N SER A 285 0.88 -13.92 21.54
CA SER A 285 0.45 -13.36 20.25
C SER A 285 1.62 -12.69 19.53
N GLY A 286 1.50 -12.59 18.21
CA GLY A 286 2.55 -12.01 17.39
C GLY A 286 2.19 -11.97 15.90
N THR A 287 3.21 -11.90 15.08
CA THR A 287 3.07 -11.87 13.61
C THR A 287 4.15 -12.70 12.93
N MET A 288 3.80 -13.24 11.76
CA MET A 288 4.78 -13.74 10.79
C MET A 288 4.64 -12.90 9.52
N ARG A 289 5.76 -12.69 8.80
CA ARG A 289 5.78 -11.96 7.52
C ARG A 289 6.67 -12.68 6.53
N TYR A 290 6.28 -12.71 5.26
CA TYR A 290 7.00 -13.42 4.21
C TYR A 290 6.84 -12.73 2.86
N LEU A 291 7.76 -13.03 1.92
CA LEU A 291 7.76 -12.49 0.56
C LEU A 291 7.35 -13.51 -0.50
N GLU A 292 7.45 -14.80 -0.19
CA GLU A 292 7.08 -15.89 -1.10
C GLU A 292 5.94 -16.72 -0.50
N PRO A 293 4.85 -16.98 -1.24
CA PRO A 293 3.69 -17.73 -0.76
C PRO A 293 4.03 -19.13 -0.22
N GLU A 294 4.99 -19.80 -0.84
CA GLU A 294 5.46 -21.13 -0.43
C GLU A 294 6.13 -21.08 0.94
N THR A 295 6.93 -20.05 1.19
CA THR A 295 7.57 -19.79 2.49
C THR A 295 6.51 -19.54 3.56
N GLY A 296 5.46 -18.75 3.23
CA GLY A 296 4.32 -18.52 4.14
C GLY A 296 3.55 -19.81 4.48
N ALA A 297 3.28 -20.63 3.48
CA ALA A 297 2.58 -21.92 3.67
C ALA A 297 3.40 -22.88 4.56
N MET A 298 4.70 -22.99 4.30
CA MET A 298 5.62 -23.79 5.09
C MET A 298 5.69 -23.26 6.54
N ALA A 299 5.85 -21.94 6.71
CA ALA A 299 5.94 -21.32 8.03
C ALA A 299 4.69 -21.59 8.88
N LYS A 300 3.49 -21.48 8.31
CA LYS A 300 2.22 -21.78 8.99
C LYS A 300 2.18 -23.23 9.50
N ASN A 301 2.54 -24.19 8.65
CA ASN A 301 2.50 -25.59 8.99
C ASN A 301 3.53 -25.93 10.10
N ARG A 302 4.78 -25.49 9.91
CA ARG A 302 5.85 -25.76 10.88
C ARG A 302 5.63 -25.03 12.21
N PHE A 303 5.07 -23.83 12.21
CA PHE A 303 4.73 -23.14 13.44
C PHE A 303 3.77 -23.98 14.30
N LYS A 304 2.70 -24.52 13.68
CA LYS A 304 1.74 -25.39 14.36
C LYS A 304 2.40 -26.63 14.92
N GLU A 305 3.17 -27.35 14.10
CA GLU A 305 3.86 -28.58 14.50
C GLU A 305 4.81 -28.34 15.71
N ILE A 306 5.57 -27.22 15.69
CA ILE A 306 6.49 -26.88 16.77
C ILE A 306 5.71 -26.57 18.05
N ALA A 307 4.69 -25.69 17.95
CA ALA A 307 3.93 -25.25 19.12
C ALA A 307 3.17 -26.43 19.77
N GLU A 308 2.53 -27.30 18.98
CA GLU A 308 1.83 -28.47 19.45
C GLU A 308 2.79 -29.50 20.09
N SER A 309 3.95 -29.78 19.48
CA SER A 309 4.94 -30.71 19.97
C SER A 309 5.55 -30.25 21.29
N ILE A 310 5.86 -28.96 21.42
CA ILE A 310 6.37 -28.39 22.68
C ILE A 310 5.30 -28.46 23.77
N ALA A 311 4.05 -28.10 23.45
CA ALA A 311 2.95 -28.18 24.41
C ALA A 311 2.78 -29.63 24.93
N LEU A 312 2.78 -30.61 24.03
CA LEU A 312 2.72 -32.03 24.38
C LEU A 312 3.88 -32.47 25.30
N ALA A 313 5.12 -32.06 24.98
CA ALA A 313 6.30 -32.36 25.76
C ALA A 313 6.23 -31.81 27.20
N HIS A 314 5.52 -30.70 27.39
CA HIS A 314 5.25 -30.09 28.70
C HIS A 314 3.99 -30.65 29.40
N GLY A 315 3.28 -31.61 28.80
CA GLY A 315 1.99 -32.08 29.28
C GLY A 315 0.87 -31.05 29.24
N CYS A 316 1.06 -30.01 28.43
CA CYS A 316 0.11 -28.94 28.13
C CYS A 316 -0.62 -29.19 26.78
N THR A 317 -1.61 -28.37 26.47
CA THR A 317 -2.23 -28.32 25.17
C THR A 317 -2.06 -26.92 24.55
N ALA A 318 -1.95 -26.83 23.23
CA ALA A 318 -1.89 -25.55 22.50
C ALA A 318 -3.05 -25.47 21.52
N VAL A 319 -3.76 -24.34 21.53
CA VAL A 319 -4.72 -23.95 20.48
C VAL A 319 -4.07 -22.83 19.68
N ILE A 320 -3.87 -23.07 18.38
CA ILE A 320 -3.14 -22.16 17.49
C ILE A 320 -4.12 -21.54 16.50
N GLU A 321 -4.23 -20.23 16.53
CA GLU A 321 -5.00 -19.40 15.61
C GLU A 321 -4.01 -18.63 14.73
N LEU A 322 -4.01 -18.92 13.43
CA LEU A 322 -3.25 -18.19 12.42
C LEU A 322 -4.24 -17.48 11.49
N LYS A 323 -4.20 -16.16 11.47
CA LYS A 323 -5.10 -15.34 10.67
C LYS A 323 -4.29 -14.69 9.54
N ASP A 324 -4.56 -15.07 8.30
CA ASP A 324 -3.98 -14.40 7.15
C ASP A 324 -4.42 -12.94 7.12
N GLY A 325 -3.45 -12.03 6.98
CA GLY A 325 -3.63 -10.61 6.73
C GLY A 325 -3.56 -10.31 5.23
N TYR A 326 -2.74 -9.34 4.83
CA TYR A 326 -2.57 -9.00 3.42
C TYR A 326 -1.70 -10.02 2.68
N PRO A 327 -2.00 -10.28 1.39
CA PRO A 327 -1.08 -11.00 0.51
C PRO A 327 0.22 -10.25 0.28
N VAL A 328 1.18 -10.89 -0.38
CA VAL A 328 2.40 -10.22 -0.86
C VAL A 328 2.01 -9.19 -1.93
N THR A 329 2.41 -7.93 -1.76
CA THR A 329 2.34 -6.94 -2.83
C THR A 329 3.43 -7.27 -3.85
N ARG A 330 3.01 -7.90 -4.95
CA ARG A 330 3.89 -8.41 -5.99
C ARG A 330 3.65 -7.66 -7.28
N ASN A 331 4.63 -6.86 -7.68
CA ASN A 331 4.58 -6.12 -8.93
C ASN A 331 4.80 -7.04 -10.14
N ASP A 332 3.93 -6.88 -11.14
CA ASP A 332 4.06 -7.57 -12.40
C ASP A 332 5.27 -7.07 -13.20
N PRO A 333 6.09 -7.97 -13.79
CA PRO A 333 7.28 -7.57 -14.53
C PRO A 333 6.99 -6.62 -15.71
N LEU A 334 5.90 -6.83 -16.45
CA LEU A 334 5.53 -5.98 -17.60
C LEU A 334 5.04 -4.61 -17.13
N ALA A 335 4.25 -4.56 -16.03
CA ALA A 335 3.81 -3.30 -15.46
C ALA A 335 5.00 -2.46 -14.92
N VAL A 336 6.03 -3.11 -14.36
CA VAL A 336 7.26 -2.46 -13.91
C VAL A 336 8.11 -1.99 -15.10
N GLU A 337 8.22 -2.76 -16.18
CA GLU A 337 8.92 -2.35 -17.38
C GLU A 337 8.28 -1.08 -18.00
N GLU A 338 6.95 -1.08 -18.13
CA GLU A 338 6.18 0.07 -18.60
C GLU A 338 6.34 1.28 -17.65
N PHE A 339 6.27 1.05 -16.35
CA PHE A 339 6.52 2.11 -15.36
C PHE A 339 7.88 2.78 -15.58
N PHE A 340 8.97 2.02 -15.68
CA PHE A 340 10.30 2.61 -15.87
C PHE A 340 10.46 3.28 -17.22
N ARG A 341 9.89 2.72 -18.28
CA ARG A 341 9.88 3.34 -19.61
C ARG A 341 9.25 4.73 -19.57
N ILE A 342 8.10 4.83 -18.88
CA ILE A 342 7.34 6.08 -18.76
C ILE A 342 8.03 7.06 -17.80
N ALA A 343 8.44 6.60 -16.62
CA ALA A 343 9.06 7.44 -15.59
C ALA A 343 10.33 8.15 -16.10
N LYS A 344 11.20 7.45 -16.84
CA LYS A 344 12.41 8.04 -17.44
C LYS A 344 12.10 9.19 -18.41
N GLN A 345 11.00 9.15 -19.08
CA GLN A 345 10.56 10.22 -20.01
C GLN A 345 9.86 11.36 -19.29
N THR A 346 9.26 11.08 -18.13
CA THR A 346 8.38 12.01 -17.40
C THR A 346 9.12 12.85 -16.37
N ILE A 347 9.99 12.23 -15.55
CA ILE A 347 10.65 12.88 -14.41
C ILE A 347 12.18 12.86 -14.49
N ALA A 348 12.77 12.29 -15.49
CA ALA A 348 14.18 12.03 -15.73
C ALA A 348 14.69 10.66 -15.22
N GLU A 349 15.73 10.16 -15.88
CA GLU A 349 16.26 8.81 -15.62
C GLU A 349 16.92 8.68 -14.24
N ASP A 350 17.60 9.71 -13.78
CA ASP A 350 18.30 9.77 -12.49
C ASP A 350 17.33 9.85 -11.28
N ARG A 351 16.05 10.18 -11.52
CA ARG A 351 14.99 10.20 -10.49
C ARG A 351 14.11 8.96 -10.50
N SER A 352 14.32 8.04 -11.43
CA SER A 352 13.57 6.79 -11.57
C SER A 352 14.44 5.61 -11.17
N LEU A 353 14.35 5.19 -9.91
CA LEU A 353 15.31 4.30 -9.27
C LEU A 353 14.74 2.87 -9.10
N PRO A 354 15.57 1.82 -9.20
CA PRO A 354 15.19 0.50 -8.75
C PRO A 354 15.06 0.48 -7.22
N PHE A 355 13.98 -0.11 -6.72
CA PHE A 355 13.82 -0.38 -5.29
C PHE A 355 14.69 -1.59 -4.92
N ALA A 356 15.81 -1.36 -4.24
CA ALA A 356 16.87 -2.35 -4.10
C ALA A 356 16.43 -3.64 -3.39
N ASN A 357 15.69 -3.51 -2.28
CA ASN A 357 15.21 -4.64 -1.47
C ASN A 357 13.72 -4.52 -1.20
N PRO A 358 12.98 -5.64 -1.11
CA PRO A 358 11.61 -5.61 -0.60
C PRO A 358 11.60 -5.21 0.87
N VAL A 359 10.45 -4.74 1.36
CA VAL A 359 10.26 -4.42 2.78
C VAL A 359 9.24 -5.36 3.43
N MET A 360 9.38 -5.53 4.74
CA MET A 360 8.50 -6.43 5.50
C MET A 360 7.22 -5.74 6.01
N GLY A 361 6.91 -4.53 5.54
CA GLY A 361 5.60 -3.89 5.68
C GLY A 361 4.54 -4.61 4.84
N GLY A 362 3.27 -4.53 5.23
CA GLY A 362 2.14 -5.00 4.44
C GLY A 362 1.48 -3.85 3.68
N GLU A 363 0.73 -4.16 2.63
CA GLU A 363 -0.03 -3.20 1.82
C GLU A 363 -1.17 -3.93 1.12
N ASP A 364 -2.39 -3.44 1.25
CA ASP A 364 -3.57 -4.10 0.72
C ASP A 364 -3.81 -3.87 -0.79
N PHE A 365 -3.00 -3.01 -1.44
CA PHE A 365 -2.86 -2.98 -2.90
C PHE A 365 -2.53 -4.37 -3.48
N SER A 366 -1.99 -5.24 -2.65
CA SER A 366 -1.72 -6.64 -2.95
C SER A 366 -2.94 -7.40 -3.47
N TYR A 367 -4.16 -7.04 -3.08
CA TYR A 367 -5.38 -7.67 -3.60
C TYR A 367 -5.61 -7.36 -5.08
N TYR A 368 -5.27 -6.17 -5.55
CA TYR A 368 -5.31 -5.83 -6.98
C TYR A 368 -4.21 -6.55 -7.75
N CYS A 369 -3.01 -6.70 -7.16
CA CYS A 369 -1.91 -7.45 -7.77
C CYS A 369 -2.24 -8.93 -8.02
N GLN A 370 -3.23 -9.50 -7.31
CA GLN A 370 -3.69 -10.87 -7.53
C GLN A 370 -4.61 -11.02 -8.74
N GLU A 371 -5.27 -9.95 -9.16
CA GLU A 371 -6.32 -9.97 -10.17
C GLU A 371 -5.86 -9.40 -11.53
N VAL A 372 -5.03 -8.36 -11.53
CA VAL A 372 -4.56 -7.69 -12.75
C VAL A 372 -3.07 -7.35 -12.67
N PRO A 373 -2.35 -7.30 -13.81
CA PRO A 373 -0.98 -6.80 -13.86
C PRO A 373 -0.89 -5.44 -13.18
N SER A 374 -0.07 -5.32 -12.12
CA SER A 374 -0.05 -4.14 -11.28
C SER A 374 1.38 -3.70 -10.95
N CYS A 375 1.58 -2.41 -10.76
CA CYS A 375 2.83 -1.83 -10.28
C CYS A 375 2.56 -0.85 -9.14
N PHE A 376 3.01 -1.20 -7.95
CA PHE A 376 3.08 -0.31 -6.80
C PHE A 376 4.45 0.35 -6.76
N PHE A 377 4.51 1.67 -6.53
CA PHE A 377 5.77 2.39 -6.52
C PHE A 377 5.88 3.38 -5.36
N ALA A 378 7.09 3.60 -4.89
CA ALA A 378 7.41 4.60 -3.89
C ALA A 378 7.57 5.97 -4.53
N LEU A 379 7.03 7.01 -3.87
CA LEU A 379 7.23 8.43 -4.19
C LEU A 379 8.06 9.07 -3.09
N GLY A 380 9.19 9.66 -3.43
CA GLY A 380 10.12 10.26 -2.47
C GLY A 380 9.57 11.51 -1.80
N LEU A 381 9.67 11.51 -0.47
CA LEU A 381 9.24 12.61 0.39
C LEU A 381 10.40 13.33 1.10
N LEU A 382 11.61 12.73 1.14
CA LEU A 382 12.75 13.27 1.88
C LEU A 382 13.22 14.60 1.27
N PRO A 383 13.12 15.71 2.00
CA PRO A 383 13.50 17.02 1.47
C PRO A 383 14.98 17.09 1.06
N ASP A 384 15.27 17.87 0.04
CA ASP A 384 16.64 18.08 -0.45
C ASP A 384 17.55 18.57 0.67
N GLY A 385 18.72 17.96 0.78
CA GLY A 385 19.76 18.32 1.77
C GLY A 385 19.47 17.80 3.19
N GLN A 386 18.41 17.07 3.41
CA GLN A 386 18.15 16.38 4.67
C GLN A 386 18.56 14.90 4.58
N GLU A 387 19.08 14.36 5.69
CA GLU A 387 19.43 12.93 5.78
C GLU A 387 18.23 12.08 6.27
N THR A 388 17.33 12.69 7.02
CA THR A 388 16.14 12.02 7.59
C THR A 388 14.97 12.99 7.70
N MET A 389 13.77 12.44 7.74
CA MET A 389 12.52 13.10 8.15
C MET A 389 11.72 12.14 9.05
N PRO A 390 10.68 12.60 9.76
CA PRO A 390 9.82 11.68 10.51
C PRO A 390 9.32 10.54 9.63
N SER A 391 9.44 9.30 10.14
CA SER A 391 8.99 8.10 9.42
C SER A 391 7.48 7.98 9.44
N LEU A 392 6.95 7.17 8.52
CA LEU A 392 5.54 6.75 8.54
C LEU A 392 5.16 6.22 9.94
N HIS A 393 3.93 6.47 10.37
CA HIS A 393 3.35 6.10 11.66
C HIS A 393 3.98 6.81 12.87
N GLN A 394 4.82 7.82 12.67
CA GLN A 394 5.29 8.69 13.76
C GLN A 394 4.33 9.87 13.98
N ALA A 395 4.16 10.26 15.23
CA ALA A 395 3.27 11.36 15.64
C ALA A 395 3.65 12.75 15.06
N THR A 396 4.85 12.86 14.51
CA THR A 396 5.38 14.09 13.87
C THR A 396 5.53 13.94 12.35
N PHE A 397 5.00 12.89 11.75
CA PHE A 397 5.01 12.74 10.28
C PHE A 397 4.14 13.83 9.64
N ASP A 398 4.58 14.33 8.48
CA ASP A 398 3.76 15.14 7.57
C ASP A 398 4.14 14.79 6.13
N PHE A 399 3.15 14.70 5.26
CA PHE A 399 3.40 14.46 3.83
C PHE A 399 4.01 15.71 3.21
N ASN A 400 5.08 15.55 2.43
CA ASN A 400 5.74 16.69 1.79
C ASN A 400 4.95 17.15 0.55
N ASP A 401 4.29 18.32 0.65
CA ASP A 401 3.48 18.91 -0.43
C ASP A 401 4.22 19.05 -1.76
N GLN A 402 5.55 19.22 -1.73
CA GLN A 402 6.36 19.35 -2.94
C GLN A 402 6.40 18.05 -3.77
N ALA A 403 6.03 16.90 -3.20
CA ALA A 403 5.92 15.63 -3.91
C ALA A 403 4.63 15.49 -4.74
N ILE A 404 3.60 16.30 -4.44
CA ILE A 404 2.27 16.22 -5.07
C ILE A 404 2.37 16.35 -6.58
N SER A 405 3.09 17.36 -7.08
CA SER A 405 3.27 17.58 -8.52
C SER A 405 3.88 16.37 -9.22
N THR A 406 4.90 15.75 -8.63
CA THR A 406 5.55 14.56 -9.21
C THR A 406 4.61 13.36 -9.22
N GLY A 407 3.84 13.14 -8.16
CA GLY A 407 2.84 12.08 -8.11
C GLY A 407 1.76 12.23 -9.17
N ILE A 408 1.20 13.43 -9.33
CA ILE A 408 0.21 13.77 -10.37
C ILE A 408 0.81 13.53 -11.77
N LYS A 409 2.00 14.05 -12.02
CA LYS A 409 2.70 13.92 -13.30
C LYS A 409 2.92 12.45 -13.67
N MET A 410 3.32 11.63 -12.71
CA MET A 410 3.48 10.19 -12.92
C MET A 410 2.16 9.50 -13.24
N PHE A 411 1.11 9.73 -12.48
CA PHE A 411 -0.21 9.13 -12.76
C PHE A 411 -0.76 9.57 -14.12
N CYS A 412 -0.66 10.84 -14.47
CA CYS A 412 -1.07 11.34 -15.79
C CYS A 412 -0.27 10.66 -16.91
N ALA A 413 1.05 10.55 -16.77
CA ALA A 413 1.90 9.93 -17.78
C ALA A 413 1.59 8.43 -17.94
N LEU A 414 1.36 7.70 -16.85
CA LEU A 414 0.97 6.28 -16.88
C LEU A 414 -0.39 6.07 -17.57
N ALA A 415 -1.34 6.99 -17.38
CA ALA A 415 -2.66 6.94 -18.02
C ALA A 415 -2.62 7.29 -19.52
N MET A 416 -1.74 8.23 -19.93
CA MET A 416 -1.67 8.80 -21.27
C MET A 416 -0.81 8.01 -22.26
N GLN A 417 -0.01 7.06 -21.81
CA GLN A 417 0.86 6.28 -22.68
C GLN A 417 0.13 5.06 -23.26
N SER A 418 0.37 4.76 -24.53
CA SER A 418 -0.06 3.49 -25.10
C SER A 418 0.76 2.37 -24.47
N ILE A 419 0.10 1.59 -23.60
CA ILE A 419 0.70 0.43 -22.95
C ILE A 419 0.52 -0.77 -23.87
N VAL A 420 1.63 -1.33 -24.32
CA VAL A 420 1.65 -2.57 -25.15
C VAL A 420 1.75 -3.75 -24.17
N LEU A 421 0.67 -4.54 -24.11
CA LEU A 421 0.64 -5.82 -23.40
C LEU A 421 1.11 -6.96 -24.31
#